data_11074bdebf8d2e04af11f2c7a6031c9c
#
_entry.id   11074bdebf8d2e04af11f2c7a6031c9c
#
_cell.length_a   1.000
_cell.length_b   1.000
_cell.length_c   1.000
_cell.angle_alpha   90.00
_cell.angle_beta   90.00
_cell.angle_gamma   90.00
#
_symmetry.space_group_name_H-M   'P 1'
#
loop_
_entity.id
_entity.type
_entity.pdbx_description
1 polymer ?
#
loop_
_entity_poly.entity_id
_entity_poly.type
_entity_poly.pdbx_seq_one_letter_code
_entity_poly.pdbx_strand_id
1 'polypeptide(L)'
;MFRKGGEGKRRDGNEGEIIDALESVGCQVWQISGRGLPDLLVYREGRYYPMEVKTRTGRLTNAQLDIPWPIVRSANEAIAVINGMR
;
A
#
# COMPACT_ATOMS: atom_id res chain seq x y z
N MET A 1 -9.50 -6.83 -12.00
CA MET A 1 -9.88 -7.65 -10.85
C MET A 1 -8.84 -7.54 -9.75
N PHE A 2 -9.31 -7.41 -8.53
CA PHE A 2 -8.42 -7.30 -7.38
C PHE A 2 -8.04 -8.67 -6.88
N ARG A 3 -6.84 -8.79 -6.38
CA ARG A 3 -6.38 -10.00 -5.73
C ARG A 3 -5.96 -9.65 -4.34
N LYS A 4 -6.33 -10.49 -3.42
CA LYS A 4 -5.85 -10.33 -2.06
C LYS A 4 -4.35 -10.59 -2.05
N GLY A 5 -3.64 -9.88 -1.19
CA GLY A 5 -2.20 -9.89 -1.21
C GLY A 5 -1.59 -11.26 -1.09
N GLY A 6 -0.39 -11.39 -1.55
CA GLY A 6 0.38 -12.61 -1.46
C GLY A 6 0.24 -13.54 -2.64
N GLU A 7 -0.76 -13.32 -3.46
CA GLU A 7 -1.03 -14.23 -4.56
C GLU A 7 -0.20 -13.99 -5.78
N GLY A 8 0.06 -12.76 -6.10
CA GLY A 8 0.72 -12.44 -7.32
C GLY A 8 2.19 -12.19 -7.12
N LYS A 9 2.80 -11.69 -8.16
CA LYS A 9 4.17 -11.29 -8.10
C LYS A 9 4.33 -10.11 -7.18
N ARG A 10 5.44 -10.07 -6.51
CA ARG A 10 5.80 -8.88 -5.76
C ARG A 10 6.24 -7.82 -6.72
N ARG A 11 5.77 -6.62 -6.55
CA ARG A 11 6.11 -5.51 -7.41
C ARG A 11 7.26 -4.69 -6.85
N ASP A 12 7.31 -4.56 -5.54
CA ASP A 12 8.44 -3.97 -4.84
C ASP A 12 8.88 -4.94 -3.77
N GLY A 13 10.16 -4.90 -3.44
CA GLY A 13 10.73 -5.88 -2.54
C GLY A 13 10.09 -5.94 -1.17
N ASN A 14 9.50 -4.84 -0.71
CA ASN A 14 8.90 -4.77 0.62
C ASN A 14 7.38 -4.81 0.61
N GLU A 15 6.76 -5.00 -0.56
CA GLU A 15 5.30 -4.93 -0.60
C GLU A 15 4.65 -6.06 0.17
N GLY A 16 5.19 -7.27 0.07
CA GLY A 16 4.64 -8.41 0.80
C GLY A 16 4.69 -8.21 2.31
N GLU A 17 5.78 -7.64 2.79
CA GLU A 17 5.95 -7.36 4.21
C GLU A 17 4.92 -6.34 4.69
N ILE A 18 4.67 -5.33 3.88
CA ILE A 18 3.67 -4.31 4.21
C ILE A 18 2.28 -4.94 4.27
N ILE A 19 1.95 -5.77 3.28
CA ILE A 19 0.65 -6.44 3.26
C ILE A 19 0.48 -7.32 4.48
N ASP A 20 1.50 -8.11 4.82
CA ASP A 20 1.43 -8.99 5.98
C ASP A 20 1.19 -8.20 7.26
N ALA A 21 1.87 -7.08 7.41
CA ALA A 21 1.70 -6.24 8.59
C ALA A 21 0.30 -5.67 8.69
N LEU A 22 -0.23 -5.19 7.57
CA LEU A 22 -1.58 -4.64 7.56
C LEU A 22 -2.61 -5.71 7.88
N GLU A 23 -2.46 -6.89 7.31
CA GLU A 23 -3.40 -7.97 7.58
C GLU A 23 -3.33 -8.41 9.04
N SER A 24 -2.16 -8.34 9.65
CA SER A 24 -2.01 -8.74 11.04
C SER A 24 -2.76 -7.82 12.01
N VAL A 25 -3.09 -6.62 11.60
CA VAL A 25 -3.86 -5.70 12.44
C VAL A 25 -5.30 -5.56 11.97
N GLY A 26 -5.78 -6.53 11.20
CA GLY A 26 -7.19 -6.60 10.87
C GLY A 26 -7.60 -5.94 9.57
N CYS A 27 -6.65 -5.61 8.72
CA CYS A 27 -6.98 -5.00 7.45
C CYS A 27 -7.26 -6.05 6.38
N GLN A 28 -8.10 -5.69 5.44
CA GLN A 28 -8.17 -6.38 4.16
C GLN A 28 -7.35 -5.58 3.17
N VAL A 29 -6.57 -6.28 2.35
CA VAL A 29 -5.65 -5.60 1.44
C VAL A 29 -5.79 -6.19 0.06
N TRP A 30 -6.00 -5.33 -0.93
CA TRP A 30 -6.04 -5.73 -2.33
C TRP A 30 -4.88 -5.10 -3.07
N GLN A 31 -4.18 -5.91 -3.84
CA GLN A 31 -3.18 -5.41 -4.78
C GLN A 31 -3.90 -4.96 -6.03
N ILE A 32 -3.63 -3.73 -6.44
CA ILE A 32 -4.30 -3.14 -7.59
C ILE A 32 -3.25 -2.86 -8.65
N SER A 33 -3.58 -3.09 -9.89
CA SER A 33 -2.70 -2.70 -10.99
C SER A 33 -3.48 -1.93 -12.01
N GLY A 34 -2.81 -0.93 -12.57
CA GLY A 34 -3.44 -0.08 -13.55
C GLY A 34 -2.86 1.32 -13.49
N ARG A 35 -2.83 1.98 -14.62
CA ARG A 35 -2.31 3.33 -14.66
C ARG A 35 -3.22 4.26 -13.86
N GLY A 36 -2.62 5.08 -13.02
CA GLY A 36 -3.39 6.04 -12.26
C GLY A 36 -4.07 5.48 -11.04
N LEU A 37 -3.77 4.23 -10.68
CA LEU A 37 -4.35 3.60 -9.50
C LEU A 37 -3.28 3.43 -8.43
N PRO A 38 -3.69 3.37 -7.15
CA PRO A 38 -2.74 3.05 -6.10
C PRO A 38 -2.27 1.60 -6.20
N ASP A 39 -1.15 1.31 -5.55
CA ASP A 39 -0.65 -0.07 -5.51
C ASP A 39 -1.52 -0.95 -4.64
N LEU A 40 -1.98 -0.42 -3.52
CA LEU A 40 -2.79 -1.17 -2.57
C LEU A 40 -4.06 -0.41 -2.26
N LEU A 41 -5.15 -1.14 -2.09
CA LEU A 41 -6.34 -0.62 -1.45
C LEU A 41 -6.51 -1.38 -0.14
N VAL A 42 -6.55 -0.65 0.96
CA VAL A 42 -6.62 -1.22 2.30
C VAL A 42 -7.94 -0.86 2.92
N TYR A 43 -8.58 -1.82 3.58
CA TYR A 43 -9.85 -1.60 4.24
C TYR A 43 -9.76 -2.00 5.71
N ARG A 44 -10.24 -1.16 6.58
CA ARG A 44 -10.30 -1.47 8.00
C ARG A 44 -11.40 -0.64 8.65
N GLU A 45 -12.29 -1.34 9.34
CA GLU A 45 -13.30 -0.69 10.19
C GLU A 45 -14.11 0.38 9.47
N GLY A 46 -14.55 0.06 8.26
CA GLY A 46 -15.40 0.95 7.51
C GLY A 46 -14.68 2.02 6.71
N ARG A 47 -13.35 2.01 6.69
CA ARG A 47 -12.59 3.02 5.97
C ARG A 47 -11.65 2.37 4.98
N TYR A 48 -11.43 3.09 3.88
CA TYR A 48 -10.50 2.66 2.84
C TYR A 48 -9.27 3.56 2.85
N TYR A 49 -8.13 2.94 2.63
CA TYR A 49 -6.85 3.65 2.62
C TYR A 49 -6.07 3.21 1.39
N PRO A 50 -6.10 4.00 0.32
CA PRO A 50 -5.25 3.70 -0.83
C PRO A 50 -3.81 4.07 -0.50
N MET A 51 -2.86 3.26 -1.00
CA MET A 51 -1.45 3.49 -0.70
C MET A 51 -0.60 3.18 -1.90
N GLU A 52 0.48 3.95 -2.02
CA GLU A 52 1.52 3.66 -3.00
C GLU A 52 2.70 3.07 -2.24
N VAL A 53 3.28 1.99 -2.77
CA VAL A 53 4.38 1.31 -2.09
C VAL A 53 5.67 1.61 -2.82
N LYS A 54 6.70 2.00 -2.06
CA LYS A 54 8.04 2.20 -2.57
C LYS A 54 9.03 1.54 -1.62
N THR A 55 10.15 1.10 -2.18
CA THR A 55 11.24 0.63 -1.33
C THR A 55 11.84 1.80 -0.57
N ARG A 56 12.67 1.50 0.42
CA ARG A 56 13.25 2.55 1.28
C ARG A 56 13.97 3.62 0.48
N THR A 57 14.65 3.21 -0.57
CA THR A 57 15.47 4.11 -1.36
C THR A 57 14.91 4.36 -2.75
N GLY A 58 13.73 3.81 -3.04
CA GLY A 58 13.14 3.98 -4.35
C GLY A 58 12.78 5.43 -4.61
N ARG A 59 13.05 5.88 -5.83
CA ARG A 59 12.73 7.24 -6.21
C ARG A 59 11.32 7.31 -6.76
N LEU A 60 10.67 8.43 -6.54
CA LEU A 60 9.35 8.67 -7.10
C LEU A 60 9.48 9.17 -8.53
N THR A 61 8.59 8.69 -9.39
CA THR A 61 8.48 9.26 -10.73
C THR A 61 7.73 10.58 -10.64
N ASN A 62 7.79 11.37 -11.71
CA ASN A 62 7.04 12.63 -11.74
C ASN A 62 5.55 12.39 -11.53
N ALA A 63 5.01 11.33 -12.11
CA ALA A 63 3.60 11.02 -11.93
C ALA A 63 3.26 10.70 -10.47
N GLN A 64 4.19 10.09 -9.75
CA GLN A 64 3.95 9.72 -8.35
C GLN A 64 4.04 10.90 -7.40
N LEU A 65 4.65 12.00 -7.82
CA LEU A 65 4.75 13.18 -6.96
C LEU A 65 3.40 13.85 -6.74
N ASP A 66 2.46 13.63 -7.64
CA ASP A 66 1.16 14.31 -7.60
C ASP A 66 0.00 13.41 -7.21
N ILE A 67 0.26 12.19 -6.78
CA ILE A 67 -0.82 11.29 -6.42
C ILE A 67 -1.49 11.74 -5.12
N PRO A 68 -2.80 11.51 -4.99
CA PRO A 68 -3.53 12.01 -3.81
C PRO A 68 -3.54 11.05 -2.62
N TRP A 69 -2.86 9.93 -2.72
CA TRP A 69 -2.80 8.97 -1.61
C TRP A 69 -1.38 8.89 -1.08
N PRO A 70 -1.21 8.40 0.16
CA PRO A 70 0.11 8.36 0.77
C PRO A 70 1.04 7.34 0.12
N ILE A 71 2.32 7.62 0.22
CA ILE A 71 3.38 6.73 -0.20
C ILE A 71 3.96 6.11 1.05
N VAL A 72 4.02 4.79 1.08
CA VAL A 72 4.54 4.07 2.24
C VAL A 72 5.76 3.26 1.83
N ARG A 73 6.79 3.29 2.68
CA ARG A 73 8.06 2.64 2.39
C ARG A 73 8.38 1.54 3.39
N SER A 74 7.51 1.33 4.37
CA SER A 74 7.73 0.31 5.38
C SER A 74 6.42 -0.10 5.99
N ALA A 75 6.43 -1.24 6.68
CA ALA A 75 5.27 -1.69 7.43
C ALA A 75 4.83 -0.64 8.45
N ASN A 76 5.79 -0.03 9.15
CA ASN A 76 5.45 0.98 10.15
C ASN A 76 4.76 2.19 9.53
N GLU A 77 5.20 2.62 8.35
CA GLU A 77 4.56 3.74 7.69
C GLU A 77 3.13 3.40 7.28
N ALA A 78 2.92 2.18 6.78
CA ALA A 78 1.58 1.75 6.40
C ALA A 78 0.64 1.71 7.60
N ILE A 79 1.12 1.16 8.72
CA ILE A 79 0.34 1.12 9.96
C ILE A 79 0.01 2.54 10.43
N ALA A 80 0.97 3.45 10.31
CA ALA A 80 0.73 4.84 10.70
C ALA A 80 -0.40 5.47 9.87
N VAL A 81 -0.46 5.14 8.59
CA VAL A 81 -1.53 5.68 7.74
C VAL A 81 -2.90 5.26 8.25
N ILE A 82 -3.09 3.96 8.53
CA ILE A 82 -4.41 3.49 8.96
C ILE A 82 -4.75 3.96 10.37
N ASN A 83 -3.77 4.38 11.13
CA ASN A 83 -4.01 4.94 12.46
C ASN A 83 -4.15 6.46 12.44
N GLY A 84 -4.09 7.07 11.26
CA GLY A 84 -4.25 8.51 11.15
C GLY A 84 -3.10 9.32 11.70
N MET A 85 -1.90 8.76 11.69
CA MET A 85 -0.74 9.38 12.33
C MET A 85 0.20 10.04 11.35
N ARG A 86 -0.22 10.23 10.12
CA ARG A 86 0.62 10.85 9.10
C ARG A 86 0.33 12.32 8.96
#